data_37cd7ef30f63e41c3022ea615150df23
#
_entry.id   37cd7ef30f63e41c3022ea615150df23
#
_cell.length_a   1.000
_cell.length_b   1.000
_cell.length_c   1.000
_cell.angle_alpha   90.00
_cell.angle_beta   90.00
_cell.angle_gamma   90.00
#
_symmetry.space_group_name_H-M   'P 1'
#
loop_
_entity.id
_entity.type
_entity.pdbx_description
1 polymer ?
#
loop_
_entity_poly.entity_id
_entity_poly.type
_entity_poly.pdbx_seq_one_letter_code
_entity_poly.pdbx_strand_id
1 'polypeptide(L)'
;ECNITLIDSRNVSCYGLSDGYIQVGGTGGIGLYHYSLQLFNSLTGSWQQIGQSPISGGYTYANVNFTSLAEDCYKIVMTDSLVCNDTLDICISQPTEIITFDSLISCDSYNWNGVIYDSSGVFIDTLSNINGCDSVVNLDLTILNSTSSFDVITTCDSYTWNSITYFTNGVYD
;
A
#
# COMPACT_ATOMS: atom_id res chain seq x y z
N GLU A 1 -28.39 27.15 -21.26
CA GLU A 1 -27.34 26.83 -20.31
C GLU A 1 -27.38 25.33 -20.03
N CYS A 2 -26.23 24.64 -20.02
CA CYS A 2 -26.10 23.27 -19.62
C CYS A 2 -25.19 23.20 -18.39
N ASN A 3 -25.44 22.22 -17.52
CA ASN A 3 -24.64 22.06 -16.29
C ASN A 3 -24.29 20.60 -16.10
N ILE A 4 -23.04 20.35 -15.71
CA ILE A 4 -22.57 19.07 -15.25
C ILE A 4 -22.76 18.97 -13.73
N THR A 5 -23.21 17.82 -13.25
CA THR A 5 -23.42 17.55 -11.83
C THR A 5 -22.71 16.29 -11.41
N LEU A 6 -22.00 16.37 -10.27
CA LEU A 6 -21.48 15.18 -9.60
C LEU A 6 -22.67 14.42 -8.98
N ILE A 7 -22.80 13.14 -9.31
CA ILE A 7 -23.83 12.27 -8.75
C ILE A 7 -23.25 11.46 -7.59
N ASP A 8 -22.07 10.85 -7.81
CA ASP A 8 -21.38 10.06 -6.81
C ASP A 8 -19.88 10.00 -7.12
N SER A 9 -19.06 9.76 -6.09
CA SER A 9 -17.64 9.52 -6.24
C SER A 9 -17.11 8.64 -5.10
N ARG A 10 -16.09 7.87 -5.38
CA ARG A 10 -15.41 7.06 -4.38
C ARG A 10 -13.90 7.21 -4.54
N ASN A 11 -13.25 7.47 -3.41
CA ASN A 11 -11.82 7.49 -3.30
C ASN A 11 -11.22 6.09 -3.49
N VAL A 12 -9.92 6.03 -3.73
CA VAL A 12 -9.16 4.78 -3.81
C VAL A 12 -9.23 4.07 -2.47
N SER A 13 -9.48 2.77 -2.47
CA SER A 13 -9.67 1.99 -1.24
C SER A 13 -8.38 1.74 -0.47
N CYS A 14 -7.24 1.59 -1.17
CA CYS A 14 -5.93 1.34 -0.57
C CYS A 14 -4.85 2.17 -1.27
N TYR A 15 -3.77 2.46 -0.55
CA TYR A 15 -2.61 3.14 -1.13
C TYR A 15 -2.10 2.42 -2.40
N GLY A 16 -1.87 3.20 -3.46
CA GLY A 16 -1.34 2.71 -4.73
C GLY A 16 -2.31 1.96 -5.64
N LEU A 17 -3.58 1.77 -5.22
CA LEU A 17 -4.58 1.19 -6.10
C LEU A 17 -5.16 2.22 -7.07
N SER A 18 -5.93 1.72 -8.03
CA SER A 18 -6.67 2.53 -9.01
C SER A 18 -8.10 1.99 -9.11
N ASP A 19 -8.84 2.05 -8.01
CA ASP A 19 -10.23 1.58 -7.90
C ASP A 19 -11.21 2.70 -7.57
N GLY A 20 -10.75 3.95 -7.61
CA GLY A 20 -11.58 5.14 -7.50
C GLY A 20 -12.59 5.24 -8.64
N TYR A 21 -13.69 5.97 -8.40
CA TYR A 21 -14.66 6.20 -9.45
C TYR A 21 -15.36 7.57 -9.30
N ILE A 22 -15.85 8.09 -10.43
CA ILE A 22 -16.65 9.32 -10.51
C ILE A 22 -17.86 9.06 -11.38
N GLN A 23 -19.06 9.42 -10.88
CA GLN A 23 -20.29 9.40 -11.63
C GLN A 23 -20.80 10.84 -11.83
N VAL A 24 -21.06 11.19 -13.07
CA VAL A 24 -21.60 12.51 -13.44
C VAL A 24 -22.85 12.40 -14.30
N GLY A 25 -23.64 13.44 -14.27
CA GLY A 25 -24.78 13.64 -15.14
C GLY A 25 -24.86 15.06 -15.64
N GLY A 26 -25.56 15.26 -16.75
CA GLY A 26 -25.79 16.57 -17.34
C GLY A 26 -27.26 16.99 -17.23
N THR A 27 -27.49 18.30 -17.14
CA THR A 27 -28.80 18.92 -17.17
C THR A 27 -28.81 20.16 -18.09
N GLY A 28 -29.97 20.55 -18.60
CA GLY A 28 -30.10 21.69 -19.50
C GLY A 28 -29.68 21.39 -20.94
N GLY A 29 -29.44 22.43 -21.74
CA GLY A 29 -29.16 22.28 -23.19
C GLY A 29 -30.23 21.49 -23.91
N ILE A 30 -29.82 20.62 -24.84
CA ILE A 30 -30.71 19.68 -25.53
C ILE A 30 -30.80 18.30 -24.88
N GLY A 31 -30.02 18.06 -23.81
CA GLY A 31 -30.05 16.82 -23.03
C GLY A 31 -29.25 15.67 -23.61
N LEU A 32 -28.50 15.87 -24.69
CA LEU A 32 -27.60 14.91 -25.30
C LEU A 32 -26.16 15.34 -25.07
N TYR A 33 -25.38 14.58 -24.26
CA TYR A 33 -24.07 14.99 -23.79
C TYR A 33 -22.97 14.04 -24.19
N HIS A 34 -21.80 14.62 -24.43
CA HIS A 34 -20.51 13.95 -24.50
C HIS A 34 -19.65 14.37 -23.31
N TYR A 35 -19.02 13.42 -22.64
CA TYR A 35 -18.17 13.68 -21.49
C TYR A 35 -16.73 13.26 -21.81
N SER A 36 -15.78 14.15 -21.51
CA SER A 36 -14.35 13.91 -21.63
C SER A 36 -13.71 13.98 -20.25
N LEU A 37 -13.07 12.88 -19.81
CA LEU A 37 -12.27 12.85 -18.60
C LEU A 37 -10.84 13.22 -18.94
N GLN A 38 -10.29 14.21 -18.23
CA GLN A 38 -8.97 14.76 -18.45
C GLN A 38 -8.16 14.68 -17.15
N LEU A 39 -6.86 14.43 -17.30
CA LEU A 39 -5.87 14.47 -16.23
C LEU A 39 -4.85 15.57 -16.53
N PHE A 40 -4.43 16.33 -15.50
CA PHE A 40 -3.42 17.34 -15.67
C PHE A 40 -2.02 16.71 -15.75
N ASN A 41 -1.36 16.92 -16.87
CA ASN A 41 0.03 16.47 -17.03
C ASN A 41 0.98 17.60 -16.61
N SER A 42 1.60 17.43 -15.44
CA SER A 42 2.53 18.43 -14.87
C SER A 42 3.80 18.64 -15.71
N LEU A 43 4.21 17.66 -16.51
CA LEU A 43 5.40 17.76 -17.38
C LEU A 43 5.13 18.64 -18.59
N THR A 44 3.91 18.60 -19.13
CA THR A 44 3.52 19.41 -20.30
C THR A 44 2.75 20.67 -19.93
N GLY A 45 2.30 20.78 -18.66
CA GLY A 45 1.47 21.89 -18.18
C GLY A 45 0.08 21.94 -18.82
N SER A 46 -0.44 20.81 -19.30
CA SER A 46 -1.71 20.74 -20.04
C SER A 46 -2.60 19.58 -19.56
N TRP A 47 -3.91 19.78 -19.76
CA TRP A 47 -4.90 18.74 -19.55
C TRP A 47 -4.89 17.75 -20.72
N GLN A 48 -4.78 16.46 -20.40
CA GLN A 48 -4.81 15.38 -21.37
C GLN A 48 -6.05 14.55 -21.19
N GLN A 49 -6.75 14.25 -22.28
CA GLN A 49 -7.90 13.35 -22.23
C GLN A 49 -7.43 11.92 -21.99
N ILE A 50 -7.94 11.31 -20.92
CA ILE A 50 -7.67 9.92 -20.53
C ILE A 50 -8.89 9.01 -20.65
N GLY A 51 -10.08 9.58 -20.81
CA GLY A 51 -11.32 8.84 -20.99
C GLY A 51 -12.40 9.69 -21.62
N GLN A 52 -13.44 9.03 -22.14
CA GLN A 52 -14.64 9.70 -22.67
C GLN A 52 -15.86 8.79 -22.58
N SER A 53 -17.02 9.39 -22.57
CA SER A 53 -18.31 8.68 -22.66
C SER A 53 -19.30 9.46 -23.51
N PRO A 54 -19.96 8.85 -24.49
CA PRO A 54 -19.77 7.44 -24.93
C PRO A 54 -18.39 7.21 -25.55
N ILE A 55 -17.86 6.00 -25.37
CA ILE A 55 -16.54 5.60 -25.91
C ILE A 55 -16.47 5.77 -27.44
N SER A 56 -17.60 5.62 -28.12
CA SER A 56 -17.71 5.80 -29.59
C SER A 56 -17.63 7.25 -30.06
N GLY A 57 -17.48 8.24 -29.13
CA GLY A 57 -17.44 9.67 -29.47
C GLY A 57 -18.81 10.28 -29.81
N GLY A 58 -19.92 9.58 -29.55
CA GLY A 58 -21.29 10.11 -29.69
C GLY A 58 -21.77 10.89 -28.46
N TYR A 59 -23.08 10.97 -28.32
CA TYR A 59 -23.77 11.68 -27.21
C TYR A 59 -24.69 10.70 -26.46
N THR A 60 -24.93 10.95 -25.18
CA THR A 60 -25.81 10.16 -24.31
C THR A 60 -26.72 11.04 -23.47
N TYR A 61 -27.91 10.51 -23.11
CA TYR A 61 -28.77 11.08 -22.06
C TYR A 61 -28.45 10.51 -20.67
N ALA A 62 -27.69 9.42 -20.61
CA ALA A 62 -27.43 8.70 -19.36
C ALA A 62 -26.33 9.38 -18.52
N ASN A 63 -26.40 9.16 -17.21
CA ASN A 63 -25.27 9.39 -16.32
C ASN A 63 -24.12 8.48 -16.73
N VAL A 64 -22.91 8.96 -16.56
CA VAL A 64 -21.70 8.22 -16.93
C VAL A 64 -20.81 7.97 -15.72
N ASN A 65 -20.12 6.83 -15.75
CA ASN A 65 -19.16 6.42 -14.75
C ASN A 65 -17.78 6.37 -15.38
N PHE A 66 -16.83 7.01 -14.71
CA PHE A 66 -15.41 6.82 -14.94
C PHE A 66 -14.87 5.98 -13.80
N THR A 67 -14.30 4.83 -14.11
CA THR A 67 -13.83 3.83 -13.14
C THR A 67 -12.34 3.59 -13.29
N SER A 68 -11.75 2.84 -12.34
CA SER A 68 -10.32 2.54 -12.33
C SER A 68 -9.46 3.79 -12.27
N LEU A 69 -9.88 4.74 -11.44
CA LEU A 69 -9.18 6.00 -11.23
C LEU A 69 -8.19 5.86 -10.09
N ALA A 70 -6.96 6.31 -10.32
CA ALA A 70 -5.94 6.47 -9.28
C ALA A 70 -6.23 7.73 -8.44
N GLU A 71 -5.43 7.95 -7.38
CA GLU A 71 -5.37 9.23 -6.72
C GLU A 71 -4.87 10.30 -7.68
N ASP A 72 -5.69 11.27 -7.96
CA ASP A 72 -5.33 12.47 -8.71
C ASP A 72 -6.50 13.47 -8.76
N CYS A 73 -6.28 14.64 -9.35
CA CYS A 73 -7.32 15.61 -9.64
C CYS A 73 -7.69 15.54 -11.12
N TYR A 74 -8.96 15.35 -11.38
CA TYR A 74 -9.52 15.15 -12.70
C TYR A 74 -10.40 16.33 -13.10
N LYS A 75 -10.42 16.63 -14.39
CA LYS A 75 -11.37 17.54 -15.01
C LYS A 75 -12.30 16.77 -15.93
N ILE A 76 -13.60 16.92 -15.75
CA ILE A 76 -14.61 16.37 -16.65
C ILE A 76 -15.20 17.51 -17.45
N VAL A 77 -15.07 17.44 -18.75
CA VAL A 77 -15.66 18.39 -19.70
C VAL A 77 -16.92 17.74 -20.29
N MET A 78 -18.05 18.38 -20.11
CA MET A 78 -19.30 17.99 -20.74
C MET A 78 -19.60 18.94 -21.90
N THR A 79 -20.04 18.38 -23.02
CA THR A 79 -20.46 19.15 -24.21
C THR A 79 -21.77 18.59 -24.72
N ASP A 80 -22.71 19.42 -25.13
CA ASP A 80 -23.88 18.99 -25.89
C ASP A 80 -23.65 19.11 -27.41
N SER A 81 -24.58 18.59 -28.20
CA SER A 81 -24.48 18.64 -29.67
C SER A 81 -24.63 20.03 -30.28
N LEU A 82 -25.02 21.04 -29.51
CA LEU A 82 -25.11 22.46 -29.90
C LEU A 82 -23.99 23.30 -29.27
N VAL A 83 -22.91 22.65 -28.84
CA VAL A 83 -21.66 23.31 -28.32
C VAL A 83 -21.88 24.04 -26.99
N CYS A 84 -22.93 23.76 -26.24
CA CYS A 84 -22.99 24.14 -24.84
C CYS A 84 -22.04 23.28 -24.06
N ASN A 85 -21.17 23.84 -23.23
CA ASN A 85 -20.20 23.11 -22.43
C ASN A 85 -20.21 23.56 -20.97
N ASP A 86 -19.81 22.64 -20.10
CA ASP A 86 -19.55 22.89 -18.70
C ASP A 86 -18.44 21.95 -18.20
N THR A 87 -17.81 22.30 -17.08
CA THR A 87 -16.68 21.55 -16.54
C THR A 87 -16.84 21.29 -15.05
N LEU A 88 -16.37 20.12 -14.61
CA LEU A 88 -16.30 19.73 -13.21
C LEU A 88 -14.85 19.31 -12.89
N ASP A 89 -14.27 19.97 -11.89
CA ASP A 89 -12.99 19.58 -11.33
C ASP A 89 -13.24 18.79 -10.03
N ILE A 90 -12.62 17.62 -9.90
CA ILE A 90 -12.78 16.72 -8.75
C ILE A 90 -11.50 15.95 -8.49
N CYS A 91 -11.14 15.81 -7.20
CA CYS A 91 -9.98 15.00 -6.82
C CYS A 91 -10.44 13.68 -6.17
N ILE A 92 -9.79 12.60 -6.57
CA ILE A 92 -9.85 11.28 -5.93
C ILE A 92 -8.63 11.18 -5.03
N SER A 93 -8.83 10.91 -3.76
CA SER A 93 -7.76 10.70 -2.78
C SER A 93 -7.53 9.22 -2.52
N GLN A 94 -6.38 8.89 -1.92
CA GLN A 94 -6.08 7.55 -1.42
C GLN A 94 -5.72 7.62 0.07
N PRO A 95 -5.85 6.51 0.83
CA PRO A 95 -5.31 6.41 2.18
C PRO A 95 -3.79 6.58 2.17
N THR A 96 -3.22 6.98 3.29
CA THR A 96 -1.77 6.99 3.48
C THR A 96 -1.21 5.57 3.51
N GLU A 97 -0.01 5.38 2.96
CA GLU A 97 0.72 4.13 3.10
C GLU A 97 0.97 3.83 4.59
N ILE A 98 0.75 2.58 5.00
CA ILE A 98 1.01 2.13 6.37
C ILE A 98 2.39 1.48 6.38
N ILE A 99 3.35 2.15 7.02
CA ILE A 99 4.71 1.63 7.21
C ILE A 99 4.95 1.55 8.72
N THR A 100 5.33 0.37 9.20
CA THR A 100 5.70 0.15 10.60
C THR A 100 7.17 -0.22 10.70
N PHE A 101 7.80 0.12 11.84
CA PHE A 101 9.18 -0.20 12.14
C PHE A 101 9.23 -0.87 13.50
N ASP A 102 9.71 -2.10 13.54
CA ASP A 102 9.95 -2.87 14.74
C ASP A 102 11.44 -3.11 14.92
N SER A 103 11.92 -3.11 16.15
CA SER A 103 13.30 -3.44 16.49
C SER A 103 13.30 -4.54 17.55
N LEU A 104 14.05 -5.61 17.28
CA LEU A 104 14.11 -6.77 18.15
C LEU A 104 15.53 -7.31 18.30
N ILE A 105 15.84 -7.81 19.49
CA ILE A 105 17.07 -8.55 19.78
C ILE A 105 16.70 -9.98 20.14
N SER A 106 17.33 -10.96 19.52
CA SER A 106 17.14 -12.38 19.80
C SER A 106 18.46 -13.12 19.91
N CYS A 107 18.47 -14.27 20.59
CA CYS A 107 19.63 -15.14 20.65
C CYS A 107 19.55 -16.20 19.54
N ASP A 108 20.66 -16.41 18.83
CA ASP A 108 20.88 -17.43 17.81
C ASP A 108 19.98 -17.34 16.59
N SER A 109 18.67 -17.22 16.76
CA SER A 109 17.72 -17.08 15.66
C SER A 109 16.40 -16.45 16.11
N TYR A 110 15.62 -15.97 15.13
CA TYR A 110 14.28 -15.45 15.33
C TYR A 110 13.34 -15.90 14.22
N ASN A 111 12.17 -16.38 14.57
CA ASN A 111 11.12 -16.70 13.60
C ASN A 111 10.19 -15.49 13.44
N TRP A 112 10.18 -14.90 12.26
CA TRP A 112 9.31 -13.79 11.90
C TRP A 112 8.45 -14.17 10.69
N ASN A 113 7.13 -14.14 10.87
CA ASN A 113 6.15 -14.49 9.84
C ASN A 113 6.41 -15.84 9.15
N GLY A 114 6.93 -16.85 9.90
CA GLY A 114 7.21 -18.19 9.39
C GLY A 114 8.58 -18.36 8.74
N VAL A 115 9.39 -17.29 8.66
CA VAL A 115 10.78 -17.33 8.19
C VAL A 115 11.73 -17.25 9.38
N ILE A 116 12.74 -18.14 9.41
CA ILE A 116 13.77 -18.15 10.45
C ILE A 116 14.96 -17.33 9.97
N TYR A 117 15.35 -16.35 10.78
CA TYR A 117 16.51 -15.49 10.57
C TYR A 117 17.57 -15.82 11.62
N ASP A 118 18.79 -16.10 11.21
CA ASP A 118 19.95 -16.45 12.04
C ASP A 118 21.06 -15.38 12.02
N SER A 119 20.78 -14.27 11.38
CA SER A 119 21.70 -13.15 11.23
C SER A 119 21.00 -11.81 11.45
N SER A 120 21.73 -10.83 11.98
CA SER A 120 21.24 -9.47 12.14
C SER A 120 21.04 -8.81 10.79
N GLY A 121 20.01 -7.95 10.69
CA GLY A 121 19.71 -7.21 9.47
C GLY A 121 18.37 -6.48 9.54
N VAL A 122 18.09 -5.71 8.50
CA VAL A 122 16.78 -5.09 8.30
C VAL A 122 16.02 -5.93 7.27
N PHE A 123 14.87 -6.41 7.69
CA PHE A 123 13.98 -7.25 6.88
C PHE A 123 12.66 -6.53 6.64
N ILE A 124 12.10 -6.75 5.45
CA ILE A 124 10.86 -6.10 5.02
C ILE A 124 9.87 -7.19 4.66
N ASP A 125 8.66 -7.05 5.18
CA ASP A 125 7.53 -7.91 4.82
C ASP A 125 6.30 -7.07 4.52
N THR A 126 5.41 -7.59 3.68
CA THR A 126 4.17 -6.93 3.31
C THR A 126 3.00 -7.77 3.81
N LEU A 127 2.23 -7.19 4.70
CA LEU A 127 1.08 -7.84 5.33
C LEU A 127 -0.21 -7.16 4.87
N SER A 128 -1.19 -7.96 4.46
CA SER A 128 -2.53 -7.43 4.18
C SER A 128 -3.30 -7.21 5.48
N ASN A 129 -3.82 -6.02 5.67
CA ASN A 129 -4.65 -5.68 6.81
C ASN A 129 -6.08 -6.26 6.68
N ILE A 130 -6.92 -6.03 7.70
CA ILE A 130 -8.31 -6.53 7.73
C ILE A 130 -9.18 -5.99 6.59
N ASN A 131 -8.82 -4.86 5.99
CA ASN A 131 -9.52 -4.25 4.85
C ASN A 131 -8.95 -4.69 3.50
N GLY A 132 -7.94 -5.59 3.50
CA GLY A 132 -7.28 -6.07 2.29
C GLY A 132 -6.23 -5.12 1.72
N CYS A 133 -5.88 -4.04 2.43
CA CYS A 133 -4.81 -3.14 2.02
C CYS A 133 -3.46 -3.63 2.54
N ASP A 134 -2.43 -3.47 1.74
CA ASP A 134 -1.08 -3.84 2.12
C ASP A 134 -0.49 -2.85 3.13
N SER A 135 0.26 -3.41 4.07
CA SER A 135 1.04 -2.68 5.09
C SER A 135 2.48 -3.17 5.04
N VAL A 136 3.42 -2.27 4.94
CA VAL A 136 4.85 -2.59 4.93
C VAL A 136 5.36 -2.62 6.38
N VAL A 137 5.95 -3.74 6.78
CA VAL A 137 6.57 -3.91 8.09
C VAL A 137 8.07 -4.03 7.90
N ASN A 138 8.83 -3.17 8.57
CA ASN A 138 10.28 -3.22 8.62
C ASN A 138 10.72 -3.74 9.98
N LEU A 139 11.51 -4.81 10.00
CA LEU A 139 12.10 -5.39 11.21
C LEU A 139 13.62 -5.14 11.22
N ASP A 140 14.08 -4.37 12.19
CA ASP A 140 15.50 -4.23 12.51
C ASP A 140 15.87 -5.29 13.56
N LEU A 141 16.45 -6.41 13.10
CA LEU A 141 16.74 -7.58 13.92
C LEU A 141 18.22 -7.62 14.28
N THR A 142 18.49 -7.75 15.57
CA THR A 142 19.83 -8.04 16.09
C THR A 142 19.87 -9.48 16.62
N ILE A 143 20.73 -10.32 16.04
CA ILE A 143 21.01 -11.67 16.51
C ILE A 143 22.30 -11.68 17.33
N LEU A 144 22.19 -12.14 18.57
CA LEU A 144 23.31 -12.39 19.46
C LEU A 144 23.62 -13.88 19.44
N ASN A 145 24.76 -14.25 18.92
CA ASN A 145 25.16 -15.66 18.88
C ASN A 145 25.55 -16.16 20.28
N SER A 146 25.01 -17.29 20.67
CA SER A 146 25.44 -17.98 21.88
C SER A 146 26.88 -18.50 21.69
N THR A 147 27.67 -18.37 22.73
CA THR A 147 29.05 -18.91 22.77
C THR A 147 29.12 -19.98 23.84
N SER A 148 29.77 -21.07 23.51
CA SER A 148 30.11 -22.10 24.49
C SER A 148 31.63 -22.19 24.64
N SER A 149 32.10 -22.37 25.86
CA SER A 149 33.51 -22.63 26.14
C SER A 149 33.61 -23.97 26.85
N PHE A 150 34.72 -24.69 26.57
CA PHE A 150 35.04 -25.94 27.23
C PHE A 150 36.37 -25.76 27.99
N ASP A 151 36.29 -26.02 29.29
CA ASP A 151 37.50 -26.15 30.08
C ASP A 151 37.80 -27.63 30.31
N VAL A 152 39.04 -28.06 30.05
CA VAL A 152 39.49 -29.43 30.32
C VAL A 152 40.29 -29.41 31.62
N ILE A 153 39.73 -30.05 32.65
CA ILE A 153 40.37 -30.12 33.97
C ILE A 153 40.74 -31.57 34.27
N THR A 154 41.96 -31.80 34.70
CA THR A 154 42.44 -33.11 35.13
C THR A 154 42.74 -33.04 36.62
N THR A 155 42.03 -33.83 37.42
CA THR A 155 42.28 -33.96 38.87
C THR A 155 42.45 -35.42 39.26
N CYS A 156 43.04 -35.66 40.46
CA CYS A 156 43.27 -37.02 40.90
C CYS A 156 42.07 -37.67 41.58
N ASP A 157 41.26 -36.90 42.31
CA ASP A 157 40.13 -37.46 43.12
C ASP A 157 38.80 -36.85 42.78
N SER A 158 38.66 -35.53 42.90
CA SER A 158 37.42 -34.82 42.68
C SER A 158 37.67 -33.39 42.24
N TYR A 159 36.65 -32.76 41.60
CA TYR A 159 36.66 -31.35 41.22
C TYR A 159 35.34 -30.69 41.60
N THR A 160 35.40 -29.52 42.21
CA THR A 160 34.22 -28.73 42.53
C THR A 160 34.04 -27.60 41.53
N TRP A 161 32.92 -27.62 40.80
CA TRP A 161 32.57 -26.61 39.85
C TRP A 161 31.09 -26.13 40.14
N ASN A 162 30.88 -24.84 40.12
CA ASN A 162 29.59 -24.25 40.46
C ASN A 162 28.97 -24.76 41.77
N SER A 163 29.81 -24.98 42.80
CA SER A 163 29.42 -25.51 44.11
C SER A 163 28.95 -26.99 44.10
N ILE A 164 29.14 -27.71 43.00
CA ILE A 164 28.88 -29.15 42.89
C ILE A 164 30.24 -29.88 42.80
N THR A 165 30.39 -30.95 43.58
CA THR A 165 31.60 -31.77 43.56
C THR A 165 31.40 -33.01 42.70
N TYR A 166 32.25 -33.20 41.73
CA TYR A 166 32.24 -34.29 40.77
C TYR A 166 33.35 -35.28 41.10
N PHE A 167 33.05 -36.54 41.11
CA PHE A 167 34.00 -37.66 41.47
C PHE A 167 34.26 -38.56 40.27
N THR A 168 33.62 -38.32 39.12
CA THR A 168 33.75 -39.15 37.92
C THR A 168 34.10 -38.30 36.72
N ASN A 169 34.75 -38.91 35.73
CA ASN A 169 34.99 -38.23 34.45
C ASN A 169 33.67 -38.03 33.70
N GLY A 170 33.53 -36.89 33.08
CA GLY A 170 32.35 -36.55 32.31
C GLY A 170 32.43 -35.15 31.72
N VAL A 171 31.41 -34.79 30.93
CA VAL A 171 31.14 -33.42 30.53
C VAL A 171 29.98 -32.93 31.40
N TYR A 172 30.18 -31.80 31.99
CA TYR A 172 29.19 -31.19 32.92
C TYR A 172 28.87 -29.77 32.45
N ASP A 173 27.57 -29.42 32.42
CA ASP A 173 27.03 -28.18 31.94
C ASP A 173 26.54 -27.32 33.12
#